data_9716476f93f5082de6afac01bb587ec4
#
_entry.id   9716476f93f5082de6afac01bb587ec4
#
_cell.length_a   1.000
_cell.length_b   1.000
_cell.length_c   1.000
_cell.angle_alpha   90.00
_cell.angle_beta   90.00
_cell.angle_gamma   90.00
#
_symmetry.space_group_name_H-M   'P 1'
#
loop_
_entity.id
_entity.type
_entity.pdbx_description
1 polymer ?
#
loop_
_entity_poly.entity_id
_entity_poly.type
_entity_poly.pdbx_seq_one_letter_code
_entity_poly.pdbx_strand_id
1 'polypeptide(L)'
;RIHMQIDKDTQALINERKNNNAPALESFTPKELRALRAKMAETPEELKVDITDIEDFFVNGTFGPIPLRSYFNKTAQNKNNKKSPLIIYFHGGGFVMGDLESHDLVCRHLCKQTHATVIAVDYKLAPEYKFPSQITETKDAITEIIKISSELKIDENKIILCGDSAGGAL
;
A
#
# COMPACT_ATOMS: atom_id res chain seq x y z
N ARG A 1 -0.70 -15.56 -33.94
CA ARG A 1 -0.70 -15.70 -32.44
C ARG A 1 0.73 -15.50 -31.98
N ILE A 2 1.01 -14.45 -31.24
CA ILE A 2 2.29 -14.28 -30.57
C ILE A 2 2.31 -15.30 -29.43
N HIS A 3 3.09 -16.36 -29.56
CA HIS A 3 3.39 -17.25 -28.44
C HIS A 3 4.34 -16.49 -27.50
N MET A 4 3.82 -15.87 -26.45
CA MET A 4 4.65 -15.37 -25.38
C MET A 4 5.24 -16.58 -24.65
N GLN A 5 6.53 -16.72 -24.71
CA GLN A 5 7.26 -17.77 -24.00
C GLN A 5 7.48 -17.26 -22.56
N ILE A 6 7.00 -18.05 -21.59
CA ILE A 6 7.25 -17.76 -20.17
C ILE A 6 8.75 -17.96 -19.92
N ASP A 7 9.40 -17.02 -19.25
CA ASP A 7 10.80 -17.17 -18.87
C ASP A 7 11.01 -18.35 -17.90
N LYS A 8 12.25 -18.82 -17.82
CA LYS A 8 12.59 -20.05 -17.08
C LYS A 8 12.31 -19.93 -15.58
N ASP A 9 12.55 -18.77 -14.99
CA ASP A 9 12.39 -18.55 -13.55
C ASP A 9 10.91 -18.50 -13.17
N THR A 10 10.12 -17.79 -13.96
CA THR A 10 8.65 -17.78 -13.83
C THR A 10 8.06 -19.18 -14.01
N GLN A 11 8.55 -19.97 -15.00
CA GLN A 11 8.09 -21.33 -15.20
C GLN A 11 8.46 -22.25 -14.02
N ALA A 12 9.64 -22.05 -13.42
CA ALA A 12 10.06 -22.78 -12.22
C ALA A 12 9.12 -22.51 -11.04
N LEU A 13 8.79 -21.26 -10.77
CA LEU A 13 7.83 -20.88 -9.73
C LEU A 13 6.44 -21.47 -9.94
N ILE A 14 5.96 -21.48 -11.19
CA ILE A 14 4.67 -22.10 -11.54
C ILE A 14 4.70 -23.61 -11.26
N ASN A 15 5.80 -24.27 -11.62
CA ASN A 15 5.96 -25.71 -11.41
C ASN A 15 6.07 -26.05 -9.92
N GLU A 16 6.80 -25.26 -9.15
CA GLU A 16 6.91 -25.42 -7.70
C GLU A 16 5.52 -25.31 -7.03
N ARG A 17 4.72 -24.28 -7.37
CA ARG A 17 3.35 -24.15 -6.86
C ARG A 17 2.46 -25.34 -7.20
N LYS A 18 2.57 -25.88 -8.41
CA LYS A 18 1.82 -27.06 -8.83
C LYS A 18 2.24 -28.31 -8.06
N ASN A 19 3.54 -28.49 -7.85
CA ASN A 19 4.09 -29.65 -7.15
C ASN A 19 3.75 -29.64 -5.64
N ASN A 20 3.67 -28.47 -5.05
CA ASN A 20 3.32 -28.28 -3.63
C ASN A 20 1.81 -28.41 -3.37
N ASN A 21 0.98 -28.72 -4.37
CA ASN A 21 -0.48 -28.81 -4.26
C ASN A 21 -1.08 -27.62 -3.50
N ALA A 22 -0.53 -26.42 -3.72
CA ALA A 22 -1.00 -25.21 -3.05
C ALA A 22 -2.50 -25.02 -3.32
N PRO A 23 -3.33 -24.87 -2.28
CA PRO A 23 -4.77 -24.70 -2.47
C PRO A 23 -5.05 -23.47 -3.32
N ALA A 24 -6.09 -23.54 -4.15
CA ALA A 24 -6.53 -22.42 -4.96
C ALA A 24 -7.05 -21.29 -4.06
N LEU A 25 -6.78 -20.03 -4.44
CA LEU A 25 -7.17 -18.86 -3.61
C LEU A 25 -8.68 -18.82 -3.36
N GLU A 26 -9.48 -19.24 -4.32
CA GLU A 26 -10.94 -19.31 -4.24
C GLU A 26 -11.46 -20.35 -3.23
N SER A 27 -10.60 -21.25 -2.74
CA SER A 27 -10.96 -22.21 -1.68
C SER A 27 -10.95 -21.62 -0.28
N PHE A 28 -10.41 -20.42 -0.11
CA PHE A 28 -10.32 -19.74 1.17
C PHE A 28 -11.43 -18.71 1.36
N THR A 29 -11.88 -18.57 2.58
CA THR A 29 -12.70 -17.41 2.97
C THR A 29 -11.86 -16.12 3.00
N PRO A 30 -12.47 -14.93 2.88
CA PRO A 30 -11.74 -13.66 3.01
C PRO A 30 -10.93 -13.54 4.30
N LYS A 31 -11.47 -14.05 5.40
CA LYS A 31 -10.78 -14.07 6.71
C LYS A 31 -9.51 -14.93 6.70
N GLU A 32 -9.59 -16.12 6.09
CA GLU A 32 -8.44 -17.01 5.96
C GLU A 32 -7.37 -16.42 5.04
N LEU A 33 -7.78 -15.80 3.92
CA LEU A 33 -6.86 -15.11 3.02
C LEU A 33 -6.12 -13.96 3.72
N ARG A 34 -6.82 -13.15 4.53
CA ARG A 34 -6.19 -12.08 5.31
C ARG A 34 -5.21 -12.64 6.33
N ALA A 35 -5.58 -13.70 7.04
CA ALA A 35 -4.70 -14.36 8.00
C ALA A 35 -3.46 -14.99 7.32
N LEU A 36 -3.62 -15.57 6.14
CA LEU A 36 -2.51 -16.10 5.35
C LEU A 36 -1.58 -14.97 4.90
N ARG A 37 -2.14 -13.86 4.42
CA ARG A 37 -1.36 -12.69 3.99
C ARG A 37 -0.58 -12.07 5.13
N ALA A 38 -1.18 -11.95 6.31
CA ALA A 38 -0.52 -11.43 7.50
C ALA A 38 0.71 -12.26 7.90
N LYS A 39 0.64 -13.60 7.79
CA LYS A 39 1.80 -14.48 8.03
C LYS A 39 2.91 -14.32 7.00
N MET A 40 2.55 -13.97 5.76
CA MET A 40 3.53 -13.75 4.68
C MET A 40 4.12 -12.34 4.70
N ALA A 41 3.59 -11.43 5.52
CA ALA A 41 4.05 -10.05 5.62
C ALA A 41 5.31 -9.89 6.49
N GLU A 42 5.81 -10.96 7.11
CA GLU A 42 7.08 -10.91 7.84
C GLU A 42 8.23 -10.54 6.90
N THR A 43 8.77 -9.37 7.13
CA THR A 43 9.87 -8.84 6.31
C THR A 43 11.18 -9.47 6.77
N PRO A 44 11.94 -10.14 5.87
CA PRO A 44 13.29 -10.59 6.17
C PRO A 44 14.16 -9.43 6.66
N GLU A 45 15.04 -9.69 7.64
CA GLU A 45 15.85 -8.64 8.27
C GLU A 45 16.71 -7.86 7.27
N GLU A 46 17.26 -8.56 6.27
CA GLU A 46 18.07 -7.98 5.20
C GLU A 46 17.31 -7.02 4.27
N LEU A 47 15.98 -7.10 4.25
CA LEU A 47 15.13 -6.21 3.45
C LEU A 47 14.56 -5.05 4.27
N LYS A 48 14.76 -5.05 5.58
CA LYS A 48 14.27 -3.98 6.44
C LYS A 48 14.92 -2.65 6.07
N VAL A 49 14.10 -1.63 6.03
CA VAL A 49 14.49 -0.27 5.71
C VAL A 49 14.18 0.62 6.89
N ASP A 50 15.23 1.21 7.47
CA ASP A 50 15.07 2.20 8.53
C ASP A 50 14.47 3.49 7.98
N ILE A 51 13.27 3.79 8.44
CA ILE A 51 12.62 5.10 8.37
C ILE A 51 12.32 5.49 9.81
N THR A 52 12.85 6.62 10.25
CA THR A 52 12.82 7.01 11.66
C THR A 52 11.46 7.55 12.12
N ASP A 53 10.65 8.00 11.17
CA ASP A 53 9.41 8.69 11.48
C ASP A 53 8.24 8.05 10.73
N ILE A 54 7.54 7.20 11.44
CA ILE A 54 6.30 6.55 11.00
C ILE A 54 5.23 6.91 12.02
N GLU A 55 4.09 7.35 11.52
CA GLU A 55 2.98 7.76 12.35
C GLU A 55 1.66 7.22 11.76
N ASP A 56 0.88 6.55 12.61
CA ASP A 56 -0.47 6.10 12.28
C ASP A 56 -1.47 7.16 12.75
N PHE A 57 -2.39 7.53 11.88
CA PHE A 57 -3.44 8.50 12.17
C PHE A 57 -4.69 8.18 11.34
N PHE A 58 -5.74 9.01 11.50
CA PHE A 58 -7.01 8.81 10.82
C PHE A 58 -7.47 10.09 10.15
N VAL A 59 -8.14 9.95 9.02
CA VAL A 59 -8.92 11.02 8.41
C VAL A 59 -10.39 10.63 8.35
N ASN A 60 -11.26 11.61 8.14
CA ASN A 60 -12.69 11.35 8.00
C ASN A 60 -13.00 10.75 6.63
N GLY A 61 -13.88 9.76 6.60
CA GLY A 61 -14.39 9.17 5.36
C GLY A 61 -15.89 8.95 5.42
N THR A 62 -16.49 8.71 4.28
CA THR A 62 -17.94 8.47 4.13
C THR A 62 -18.41 7.28 4.97
N PHE A 63 -17.58 6.25 5.12
CA PHE A 63 -17.92 5.04 5.88
C PHE A 63 -17.26 4.99 7.26
N GLY A 64 -16.86 6.13 7.80
CA GLY A 64 -16.16 6.26 9.07
C GLY A 64 -14.68 6.59 8.91
N PRO A 65 -13.91 6.57 10.01
CA PRO A 65 -12.47 6.90 9.94
C PRO A 65 -11.71 6.00 8.97
N ILE A 66 -10.83 6.60 8.19
CA ILE A 66 -9.90 5.91 7.27
C ILE A 66 -8.53 5.91 7.94
N PRO A 67 -7.98 4.73 8.30
CA PRO A 67 -6.64 4.64 8.85
C PRO A 67 -5.59 4.98 7.79
N LEU A 68 -4.59 5.73 8.18
CA LEU A 68 -3.47 6.14 7.34
C LEU A 68 -2.16 5.88 8.10
N ARG A 69 -1.10 5.56 7.35
CA ARG A 69 0.27 5.53 7.87
C ARG A 69 1.15 6.44 7.06
N SER A 70 1.78 7.40 7.72
CA SER A 70 2.76 8.28 7.10
C SER A 70 4.18 7.81 7.35
N TYR A 71 5.02 7.97 6.34
CA TYR A 71 6.44 7.67 6.34
C TYR A 71 7.19 8.94 5.97
N PHE A 72 8.00 9.45 6.89
CA PHE A 72 8.77 10.68 6.71
C PHE A 72 10.27 10.42 6.71
N ASN A 73 10.97 11.05 5.80
CA ASN A 73 12.42 11.11 5.84
C ASN A 73 12.88 12.48 6.36
N LYS A 74 12.89 12.66 7.69
CA LYS A 74 13.28 13.93 8.33
C LYS A 74 14.68 14.39 7.94
N THR A 75 15.60 13.47 7.67
CA THR A 75 16.96 13.82 7.25
C THR A 75 16.94 14.57 5.92
N ALA A 76 16.04 14.23 5.02
CA ALA A 76 15.87 14.92 3.75
C ALA A 76 15.09 16.24 3.89
N GLN A 77 14.09 16.28 4.78
CA GLN A 77 13.24 17.47 5.01
C GLN A 77 13.95 18.57 5.78
N ASN A 78 14.78 18.23 6.78
CA ASN A 78 15.43 19.20 7.66
C ASN A 78 16.52 20.06 6.99
N LYS A 79 17.05 19.63 5.85
CA LYS A 79 18.18 20.36 5.21
C LYS A 79 17.84 21.77 4.72
N ASN A 80 16.56 22.12 4.47
CA ASN A 80 16.19 23.43 3.93
C ASN A 80 14.78 23.93 4.33
N ASN A 81 14.12 23.36 5.32
CA ASN A 81 12.73 23.69 5.69
C ASN A 81 11.74 23.66 4.48
N LYS A 82 12.03 22.82 3.48
CA LYS A 82 11.21 22.69 2.26
C LYS A 82 10.09 21.70 2.48
N LYS A 83 8.93 22.00 1.90
CA LYS A 83 7.83 21.05 1.78
C LYS A 83 8.26 19.86 0.94
N SER A 84 7.89 18.63 1.34
CA SER A 84 8.23 17.41 0.61
C SER A 84 7.18 17.06 -0.44
N PRO A 85 7.56 16.43 -1.55
CA PRO A 85 6.59 15.76 -2.42
C PRO A 85 5.81 14.71 -1.63
N LEU A 86 4.61 14.38 -2.10
CA LEU A 86 3.74 13.36 -1.49
C LEU A 86 3.52 12.20 -2.46
N ILE A 87 3.62 11.00 -1.94
CA ILE A 87 3.11 9.78 -2.58
C ILE A 87 1.95 9.29 -1.71
N ILE A 88 0.74 9.20 -2.27
CA ILE A 88 -0.39 8.53 -1.64
C ILE A 88 -0.43 7.10 -2.20
N TYR A 89 -0.28 6.12 -1.31
CA TYR A 89 -0.15 4.72 -1.69
C TYR A 89 -1.41 3.92 -1.34
N PHE A 90 -1.92 3.18 -2.32
CA PHE A 90 -3.05 2.27 -2.18
C PHE A 90 -2.56 0.84 -2.38
N HIS A 91 -2.73 0.01 -1.38
CA HIS A 91 -2.23 -1.37 -1.41
C HIS A 91 -3.04 -2.28 -2.35
N GLY A 92 -2.38 -3.32 -2.85
CA GLY A 92 -3.01 -4.41 -3.59
C GLY A 92 -3.71 -5.42 -2.68
N GLY A 93 -4.32 -6.43 -3.29
CA GLY A 93 -4.98 -7.51 -2.57
C GLY A 93 -6.39 -7.82 -3.05
N GLY A 94 -6.70 -7.49 -4.32
CA GLY A 94 -7.98 -7.84 -4.96
C GLY A 94 -9.20 -7.20 -4.30
N PHE A 95 -9.02 -6.07 -3.60
CA PHE A 95 -10.05 -5.40 -2.79
C PHE A 95 -10.57 -6.21 -1.60
N VAL A 96 -9.97 -7.34 -1.29
CA VAL A 96 -10.38 -8.28 -0.22
C VAL A 96 -9.31 -8.45 0.84
N MET A 97 -8.05 -8.30 0.47
CA MET A 97 -6.86 -8.48 1.30
C MET A 97 -6.01 -7.22 1.28
N GLY A 98 -4.97 -7.23 2.10
CA GLY A 98 -4.01 -6.13 2.24
C GLY A 98 -4.38 -5.24 3.40
N ASP A 99 -3.38 -4.55 3.90
CA ASP A 99 -3.42 -3.61 5.02
C ASP A 99 -2.12 -2.81 5.05
N LEU A 100 -1.97 -1.93 6.04
CA LEU A 100 -0.76 -1.11 6.23
C LEU A 100 0.48 -1.98 6.49
N GLU A 101 0.34 -3.09 7.21
CA GLU A 101 1.47 -3.98 7.56
C GLU A 101 1.99 -4.75 6.33
N SER A 102 1.08 -5.28 5.52
CA SER A 102 1.45 -6.09 4.35
C SER A 102 2.19 -5.29 3.26
N HIS A 103 2.11 -3.96 3.28
CA HIS A 103 2.77 -3.07 2.33
C HIS A 103 3.71 -2.06 3.00
N ASP A 104 3.99 -2.22 4.29
CA ASP A 104 4.90 -1.37 5.05
C ASP A 104 6.29 -1.27 4.40
N LEU A 105 6.86 -2.41 4.00
CA LEU A 105 8.17 -2.47 3.35
C LEU A 105 8.23 -1.65 2.06
N VAL A 106 7.21 -1.76 1.22
CA VAL A 106 7.13 -1.02 -0.05
C VAL A 106 7.10 0.49 0.22
N CYS A 107 6.27 0.92 1.19
CA CYS A 107 6.15 2.34 1.55
C CYS A 107 7.45 2.88 2.14
N ARG A 108 8.16 2.11 2.97
CA ARG A 108 9.49 2.46 3.49
C ARG A 108 10.50 2.65 2.36
N HIS A 109 10.56 1.72 1.41
CA HIS A 109 11.45 1.83 0.26
C HIS A 109 11.12 3.04 -0.60
N LEU A 110 9.85 3.28 -0.90
CA LEU A 110 9.40 4.47 -1.64
C LEU A 110 9.86 5.75 -0.94
N CYS A 111 9.60 5.88 0.37
CA CYS A 111 10.02 7.04 1.15
C CYS A 111 11.55 7.24 1.11
N LYS A 112 12.32 6.16 1.33
CA LYS A 112 13.78 6.22 1.37
C LYS A 112 14.39 6.59 0.03
N GLN A 113 13.91 6.00 -1.06
CA GLN A 113 14.49 6.17 -2.39
C GLN A 113 14.08 7.49 -3.05
N THR A 114 12.86 7.95 -2.83
CA THR A 114 12.35 9.16 -3.47
C THR A 114 12.54 10.41 -2.63
N HIS A 115 12.79 10.25 -1.32
CA HIS A 115 12.78 11.33 -0.33
C HIS A 115 11.42 12.07 -0.23
N ALA A 116 10.37 11.50 -0.79
CA ALA A 116 9.00 11.99 -0.63
C ALA A 116 8.42 11.53 0.70
N THR A 117 7.45 12.26 1.23
CA THR A 117 6.53 11.72 2.23
C THR A 117 5.65 10.68 1.53
N VAL A 118 5.49 9.51 2.16
CA VAL A 118 4.55 8.49 1.69
C VAL A 118 3.42 8.40 2.69
N ILE A 119 2.17 8.37 2.22
CA ILE A 119 0.99 8.11 3.05
C ILE A 119 0.28 6.89 2.47
N ALA A 120 0.31 5.80 3.21
CA ALA A 120 -0.43 4.58 2.89
C ALA A 120 -1.86 4.68 3.41
N VAL A 121 -2.82 4.20 2.62
CA VAL A 121 -4.25 4.25 2.92
C VAL A 121 -4.77 2.84 3.17
N ASP A 122 -5.34 2.61 4.35
CA ASP A 122 -6.01 1.37 4.72
C ASP A 122 -7.51 1.45 4.40
N TYR A 123 -7.80 1.38 3.10
CA TYR A 123 -9.17 1.49 2.61
C TYR A 123 -9.99 0.23 2.94
N LYS A 124 -11.30 0.40 3.12
CA LYS A 124 -12.23 -0.68 3.47
C LYS A 124 -12.34 -1.72 2.37
N LEU A 125 -12.37 -2.99 2.79
CA LEU A 125 -12.29 -4.15 1.92
C LEU A 125 -13.65 -4.85 1.78
N ALA A 126 -13.83 -5.52 0.65
CA ALA A 126 -14.91 -6.48 0.43
C ALA A 126 -14.62 -7.79 1.23
N PRO A 127 -15.63 -8.54 1.60
CA PRO A 127 -17.07 -8.36 1.27
C PRO A 127 -17.82 -7.41 2.22
N GLU A 128 -17.19 -6.94 3.30
CA GLU A 128 -17.83 -6.07 4.30
C GLU A 128 -18.27 -4.74 3.66
N TYR A 129 -17.43 -4.21 2.78
CA TYR A 129 -17.71 -3.00 2.00
C TYR A 129 -17.61 -3.32 0.51
N LYS A 130 -18.78 -3.38 -0.16
CA LYS A 130 -18.86 -3.72 -1.58
C LYS A 130 -18.55 -2.51 -2.45
N PHE A 131 -18.19 -2.77 -3.71
CA PHE A 131 -18.10 -1.74 -4.74
C PHE A 131 -19.35 -0.82 -4.72
N PRO A 132 -19.21 0.49 -4.80
CA PRO A 132 -18.00 1.27 -5.07
C PRO A 132 -17.29 1.86 -3.82
N SER A 133 -17.45 1.26 -2.63
CA SER A 133 -16.92 1.81 -1.36
C SER A 133 -15.43 2.14 -1.42
N GLN A 134 -14.62 1.29 -2.08
CA GLN A 134 -13.19 1.50 -2.20
C GLN A 134 -12.86 2.78 -2.98
N ILE A 135 -13.59 3.05 -4.06
CA ILE A 135 -13.43 4.28 -4.86
C ILE A 135 -13.84 5.51 -4.05
N THR A 136 -14.92 5.39 -3.28
CA THR A 136 -15.40 6.49 -2.42
C THR A 136 -14.34 6.82 -1.37
N GLU A 137 -13.81 5.83 -0.66
CA GLU A 137 -12.77 6.04 0.35
C GLU A 137 -11.45 6.55 -0.22
N THR A 138 -11.07 6.09 -1.43
CA THR A 138 -9.91 6.64 -2.12
C THR A 138 -10.04 8.15 -2.33
N LYS A 139 -11.21 8.61 -2.81
CA LYS A 139 -11.49 10.04 -2.99
C LYS A 139 -11.51 10.80 -1.66
N ASP A 140 -12.14 10.23 -0.64
CA ASP A 140 -12.19 10.82 0.69
C ASP A 140 -10.77 10.97 1.26
N ALA A 141 -9.96 9.92 1.22
CA ALA A 141 -8.58 9.93 1.72
C ALA A 141 -7.74 10.99 1.01
N ILE A 142 -7.77 11.05 -0.33
CA ILE A 142 -7.03 12.05 -1.10
C ILE A 142 -7.46 13.46 -0.69
N THR A 143 -8.78 13.70 -0.60
CA THR A 143 -9.33 15.01 -0.25
C THR A 143 -8.90 15.46 1.15
N GLU A 144 -8.98 14.57 2.13
CA GLU A 144 -8.63 14.87 3.52
C GLU A 144 -7.12 15.05 3.70
N ILE A 145 -6.29 14.23 3.03
CA ILE A 145 -4.82 14.37 3.05
C ILE A 145 -4.40 15.75 2.47
N ILE A 146 -5.03 16.20 1.39
CA ILE A 146 -4.74 17.50 0.80
C ILE A 146 -5.10 18.61 1.78
N LYS A 147 -6.21 18.54 2.51
CA LYS A 147 -6.60 19.55 3.49
C LYS A 147 -5.57 19.75 4.61
N ILE A 148 -4.92 18.67 5.04
CA ILE A 148 -3.91 18.69 6.12
C ILE A 148 -2.47 18.79 5.57
N SER A 149 -2.29 18.99 4.28
CA SER A 149 -0.97 19.00 3.63
C SER A 149 -0.01 20.02 4.21
N SER A 150 -0.50 21.19 4.63
CA SER A 150 0.30 22.23 5.26
C SER A 150 0.83 21.81 6.64
N GLU A 151 0.04 21.10 7.44
CA GLU A 151 0.42 20.59 8.76
C GLU A 151 1.49 19.50 8.62
N LEU A 152 1.38 18.67 7.59
CA LEU A 152 2.33 17.61 7.25
C LEU A 152 3.57 18.12 6.48
N LYS A 153 3.68 19.44 6.21
CA LYS A 153 4.75 20.04 5.41
C LYS A 153 4.90 19.44 4.01
N ILE A 154 3.79 19.13 3.38
CA ILE A 154 3.70 18.56 2.03
C ILE A 154 3.53 19.65 1.00
N ASP A 155 4.19 19.49 -0.15
CA ASP A 155 3.99 20.32 -1.34
C ASP A 155 2.77 19.80 -2.12
N GLU A 156 1.63 20.48 -1.97
CA GLU A 156 0.37 20.12 -2.62
C GLU A 156 0.41 20.18 -4.17
N ASN A 157 1.45 20.79 -4.75
CA ASN A 157 1.68 20.81 -6.19
C ASN A 157 2.51 19.62 -6.68
N LYS A 158 2.95 18.73 -5.77
CA LYS A 158 3.78 17.56 -6.06
C LYS A 158 3.21 16.31 -5.42
N ILE A 159 2.03 15.92 -5.86
CA ILE A 159 1.32 14.73 -5.37
C ILE A 159 1.35 13.65 -6.46
N ILE A 160 1.70 12.45 -6.06
CA ILE A 160 1.72 11.25 -6.89
C ILE A 160 0.76 10.25 -6.26
N LEU A 161 -0.14 9.67 -7.05
CA LEU A 161 -0.94 8.51 -6.67
C LEU A 161 -0.20 7.26 -7.10
N CYS A 162 -0.05 6.31 -6.20
CA CYS A 162 0.68 5.07 -6.42
C CYS A 162 -0.09 3.89 -5.83
N GLY A 163 0.05 2.73 -6.44
CA GLY A 163 -0.56 1.51 -5.93
C GLY A 163 -0.20 0.31 -6.77
N ASP A 164 -0.31 -0.87 -6.20
CA ASP A 164 -0.10 -2.13 -6.89
C ASP A 164 -1.42 -2.87 -7.11
N SER A 165 -1.55 -3.60 -8.22
CA SER A 165 -2.70 -4.47 -8.50
C SER A 165 -4.05 -3.73 -8.32
N ALA A 166 -4.88 -4.15 -7.35
CA ALA A 166 -6.15 -3.49 -7.01
C ALA A 166 -5.96 -2.02 -6.61
N GLY A 167 -4.89 -1.70 -5.85
CA GLY A 167 -4.53 -0.33 -5.50
C GLY A 167 -4.16 0.52 -6.71
N GLY A 168 -3.49 -0.09 -7.70
CA GLY A 168 -3.21 0.56 -8.98
C GLY A 168 -4.45 0.82 -9.82
N ALA A 169 -5.53 0.04 -9.62
CA ALA A 169 -6.82 0.27 -10.27
C ALA A 169 -7.63 1.40 -9.59
N LEU A 170 -7.42 1.64 -8.30
CA LEU A 170 -8.03 2.75 -7.55
C LEU A 170 -7.46 4.09 -8.01
#